data_ede0f439c7b29d6dd7e5d7049519a7da
#
_entry.id   ede0f439c7b29d6dd7e5d7049519a7da
#
_cell.length_a   1.000
_cell.length_b   1.000
_cell.length_c   1.000
_cell.angle_alpha   90.00
_cell.angle_beta   90.00
_cell.angle_gamma   90.00
#
_symmetry.space_group_name_H-M   'P 1'
#
loop_
_entity.id
_entity.type
_entity.pdbx_description
1 polymer ?
#
loop_
_entity_poly.entity_id
_entity_poly.type
_entity_poly.pdbx_seq_one_letter_code
_entity_poly.pdbx_strand_id
1 'polypeptide(L)'
;VSIYSVKTIESELLLDALIQRYEFTHELAWKLMKDYLEYMGISEIVGSRDAIRYALQNGLIDDDRWMDSIVDRNITSHNYNQEIAIEIAGRIISIYQPLFDKFLQVMSEKESRL
;
A
#
# COMPACT_ATOMS: atom_id res chain seq x y z
N VAL A 1 -4.92 -21.01 -30.17
CA VAL A 1 -4.14 -20.46 -29.07
C VAL A 1 -3.50 -21.58 -28.28
N SER A 2 -2.21 -21.56 -28.09
CA SER A 2 -1.52 -22.59 -27.32
C SER A 2 -1.83 -22.45 -25.82
N ILE A 3 -1.73 -23.58 -25.09
CA ILE A 3 -1.90 -23.57 -23.63
C ILE A 3 -0.90 -22.62 -22.96
N TYR A 4 0.30 -22.54 -23.52
CA TYR A 4 1.33 -21.64 -23.02
C TYR A 4 0.89 -20.17 -23.09
N SER A 5 0.28 -19.75 -24.20
CA SER A 5 -0.21 -18.39 -24.38
C SER A 5 -1.33 -18.05 -23.41
N VAL A 6 -2.23 -19.00 -23.13
CA VAL A 6 -3.32 -18.82 -22.16
C VAL A 6 -2.74 -18.60 -20.76
N LYS A 7 -1.78 -19.42 -20.34
CA LYS A 7 -1.14 -19.27 -19.03
C LYS A 7 -0.41 -17.95 -18.88
N THR A 8 0.26 -17.48 -19.93
CA THR A 8 0.94 -16.21 -19.93
C THR A 8 -0.04 -15.05 -19.74
N ILE A 9 -1.17 -15.07 -20.44
CA ILE A 9 -2.22 -14.06 -20.32
C ILE A 9 -2.79 -14.06 -18.90
N GLU A 10 -3.09 -15.23 -18.34
CA GLU A 10 -3.59 -15.34 -16.97
C GLU A 10 -2.61 -14.78 -15.96
N SER A 11 -1.32 -15.09 -16.12
CA SER A 11 -0.29 -14.58 -15.23
C SER A 11 -0.17 -13.06 -15.30
N GLU A 12 -0.28 -12.47 -16.47
CA GLU A 12 -0.26 -11.03 -16.65
C GLU A 12 -1.49 -10.37 -16.01
N LEU A 13 -2.66 -10.97 -16.18
CA LEU A 13 -3.89 -10.46 -15.59
C LEU A 13 -3.84 -10.51 -14.06
N LEU A 14 -3.31 -11.60 -13.49
CA LEU A 14 -3.15 -11.72 -12.05
C LEU A 14 -2.17 -10.69 -11.49
N LEU A 15 -1.07 -10.45 -12.21
CA LEU A 15 -0.07 -9.46 -11.83
C LEU A 15 -0.66 -8.07 -11.83
N ASP A 16 -1.40 -7.72 -12.90
CA ASP A 16 -2.08 -6.42 -13.00
C ASP A 16 -3.11 -6.24 -11.90
N ALA A 17 -3.89 -7.28 -11.61
CA ALA A 17 -4.90 -7.24 -10.55
C ALA A 17 -4.26 -7.03 -9.18
N LEU A 18 -3.13 -7.69 -8.91
CA LEU A 18 -2.41 -7.54 -7.64
C LEU A 18 -1.89 -6.11 -7.47
N ILE A 19 -1.31 -5.55 -8.53
CA ILE A 19 -0.80 -4.18 -8.50
C ILE A 19 -1.94 -3.18 -8.32
N GLN A 20 -3.06 -3.33 -9.03
CA GLN A 20 -4.22 -2.46 -8.88
C GLN A 20 -4.78 -2.50 -7.46
N ARG A 21 -4.86 -3.69 -6.87
CA ARG A 21 -5.32 -3.84 -5.49
C ARG A 21 -4.37 -3.17 -4.52
N TYR A 22 -3.07 -3.30 -4.75
CA TYR A 22 -2.06 -2.61 -3.95
C TYR A 22 -2.23 -1.09 -4.03
N GLU A 23 -2.39 -0.54 -5.24
CA GLU A 23 -2.58 0.89 -5.44
C GLU A 23 -3.81 1.40 -4.69
N PHE A 24 -4.91 0.69 -4.81
CA PHE A 24 -6.16 1.04 -4.15
C PHE A 24 -6.03 0.96 -2.63
N THR A 25 -5.44 -0.11 -2.13
CA THR A 25 -5.26 -0.32 -0.70
C THR A 25 -4.33 0.72 -0.09
N HIS A 26 -3.24 1.05 -0.79
CA HIS A 26 -2.30 2.07 -0.35
C HIS A 26 -2.98 3.43 -0.23
N GLU A 27 -3.80 3.79 -1.22
CA GLU A 27 -4.55 5.04 -1.21
C GLU A 27 -5.50 5.12 -0.01
N LEU A 28 -6.25 4.06 0.24
CA LEU A 28 -7.15 4.01 1.39
C LEU A 28 -6.40 4.06 2.71
N ALA A 29 -5.26 3.38 2.79
CA ALA A 29 -4.48 3.30 4.03
C ALA A 29 -3.96 4.67 4.44
N TRP A 30 -3.31 5.41 3.52
CA TRP A 30 -2.75 6.70 3.90
C TRP A 30 -3.85 7.75 4.16
N LYS A 31 -4.98 7.66 3.46
CA LYS A 31 -6.12 8.54 3.74
C LYS A 31 -6.71 8.29 5.11
N LEU A 32 -6.79 7.03 5.51
CA LEU A 32 -7.26 6.67 6.85
C LEU A 32 -6.27 7.16 7.91
N MET A 33 -4.97 7.03 7.67
CA MET A 33 -3.94 7.61 8.56
C MET A 33 -4.15 9.11 8.71
N LYS A 34 -4.33 9.81 7.59
CA LYS A 34 -4.56 11.26 7.60
C LYS A 34 -5.78 11.62 8.43
N ASP A 35 -6.91 10.95 8.18
CA ASP A 35 -8.16 11.24 8.89
C ASP A 35 -8.02 11.02 10.39
N TYR A 36 -7.39 9.93 10.78
CA TYR A 36 -7.16 9.63 12.18
C TYR A 36 -6.23 10.66 12.84
N LEU A 37 -5.14 11.01 12.16
CA LEU A 37 -4.18 11.99 12.68
C LEU A 37 -4.82 13.38 12.81
N GLU A 38 -5.66 13.77 11.86
CA GLU A 38 -6.43 15.02 11.96
C GLU A 38 -7.39 14.99 13.13
N TYR A 39 -8.06 13.86 13.34
CA TYR A 39 -8.91 13.66 14.52
C TYR A 39 -8.11 13.85 15.82
N MET A 40 -6.85 13.41 15.83
CA MET A 40 -5.96 13.57 16.99
C MET A 40 -5.35 14.97 17.10
N GLY A 41 -5.70 15.89 16.22
CA GLY A 41 -5.28 17.28 16.29
C GLY A 41 -4.07 17.65 15.42
N ILE A 42 -3.60 16.73 14.59
CA ILE A 42 -2.48 17.02 13.68
C ILE A 42 -3.06 17.56 12.38
N SER A 43 -2.69 18.80 12.04
CA SER A 43 -3.19 19.48 10.85
C SER A 43 -2.12 19.58 9.77
N GLU A 44 -2.53 20.04 8.58
CA GLU A 44 -1.65 20.32 7.45
C GLU A 44 -0.97 19.07 6.88
N ILE A 45 -1.68 17.94 6.88
CA ILE A 45 -1.19 16.71 6.26
C ILE A 45 -1.55 16.76 4.78
N VAL A 46 -0.52 16.77 3.92
CA VAL A 46 -0.68 16.87 2.48
C VAL A 46 -0.12 15.60 1.82
N GLY A 47 -1.00 14.73 1.36
CA GLY A 47 -0.62 13.55 0.59
C GLY A 47 -0.08 12.40 1.42
N SER A 48 0.32 11.34 0.71
CA SER A 48 0.70 10.07 1.31
C SER A 48 2.00 10.14 2.11
N ARG A 49 3.00 10.87 1.61
CA ARG A 49 4.30 10.95 2.30
C ARG A 49 4.15 11.61 3.66
N ASP A 50 3.41 12.70 3.73
CA ASP A 50 3.15 13.39 5.00
C ASP A 50 2.37 12.49 5.95
N ALA A 51 1.30 11.86 5.47
CA ALA A 51 0.47 11.00 6.30
C ALA A 51 1.28 9.85 6.90
N ILE A 52 2.09 9.19 6.08
CA ILE A 52 2.91 8.07 6.53
C ILE A 52 3.99 8.55 7.50
N ARG A 53 4.64 9.68 7.20
CA ARG A 53 5.66 10.24 8.09
C ARG A 53 5.08 10.56 9.47
N TYR A 54 3.96 11.26 9.51
CA TYR A 54 3.31 11.59 10.79
C TYR A 54 2.78 10.35 11.51
N ALA A 55 2.30 9.35 10.76
CA ALA A 55 1.86 8.10 11.34
C ALA A 55 3.02 7.36 12.02
N LEU A 56 4.21 7.36 11.40
CA LEU A 56 5.43 6.80 12.01
C LEU A 56 5.83 7.58 13.25
N GLN A 57 5.83 8.91 13.19
CA GLN A 57 6.23 9.77 14.29
C GLN A 57 5.31 9.62 15.50
N ASN A 58 4.05 9.35 15.28
CA ASN A 58 3.03 9.27 16.34
C ASN A 58 2.71 7.83 16.76
N GLY A 59 3.45 6.84 16.27
CA GLY A 59 3.30 5.46 16.69
C GLY A 59 2.07 4.76 16.13
N LEU A 60 1.38 5.33 15.16
CA LEU A 60 0.25 4.70 14.52
C LEU A 60 0.70 3.50 13.68
N ILE A 61 1.86 3.62 13.07
CA ILE A 61 2.58 2.56 12.39
C ILE A 61 4.02 2.56 12.89
N ASP A 62 4.73 1.43 12.75
CA ASP A 62 6.05 1.26 13.35
C ASP A 62 7.10 0.66 12.41
N ASP A 63 6.84 0.61 11.12
CA ASP A 63 7.73 -0.01 10.15
C ASP A 63 8.11 0.99 9.05
N ASP A 64 9.40 1.28 8.92
CA ASP A 64 9.92 2.24 7.95
C ASP A 64 9.67 1.82 6.50
N ARG A 65 9.38 0.55 6.26
CA ARG A 65 9.10 0.06 4.91
C ARG A 65 7.81 0.64 4.32
N TRP A 66 7.00 1.29 5.15
CA TRP A 66 5.90 2.11 4.65
C TRP A 66 6.40 3.21 3.70
N MET A 67 7.60 3.76 3.95
CA MET A 67 8.19 4.74 3.03
C MET A 67 8.54 4.11 1.69
N ASP A 68 9.04 2.86 1.70
CA ASP A 68 9.30 2.11 0.47
C ASP A 68 8.02 1.88 -0.33
N SER A 69 6.89 1.70 0.35
CA SER A 69 5.61 1.51 -0.32
C SER A 69 5.21 2.72 -1.15
N ILE A 70 5.60 3.92 -0.75
CA ILE A 70 5.35 5.14 -1.53
C ILE A 70 6.15 5.11 -2.82
N VAL A 71 7.41 4.72 -2.75
CA VAL A 71 8.30 4.62 -3.92
C VAL A 71 7.71 3.63 -4.93
N ASP A 72 7.33 2.44 -4.47
CA ASP A 72 6.75 1.43 -5.36
C ASP A 72 5.41 1.88 -5.92
N ARG A 73 4.58 2.55 -5.11
CA ARG A 73 3.31 3.10 -5.60
C ARG A 73 3.54 4.14 -6.71
N ASN A 74 4.57 4.96 -6.58
CA ASN A 74 4.90 5.94 -7.60
C ASN A 74 5.37 5.26 -8.89
N ILE A 75 6.16 4.19 -8.78
CA ILE A 75 6.60 3.41 -9.93
C ILE A 75 5.39 2.84 -10.67
N THR A 76 4.41 2.30 -9.94
CA THR A 76 3.22 1.69 -10.59
C THR A 76 2.31 2.71 -11.25
N SER A 77 2.41 4.01 -10.93
CA SER A 77 1.62 5.04 -11.60
C SER A 77 2.24 5.53 -12.91
N HIS A 78 3.43 5.06 -13.26
CA HIS A 78 4.11 5.40 -14.51
C HIS A 78 4.29 4.14 -15.36
N ASN A 79 4.85 4.30 -16.55
CA ASN A 79 5.16 3.16 -17.41
C ASN A 79 6.26 2.31 -16.76
N TYR A 80 6.00 1.02 -16.64
CA TYR A 80 6.96 0.05 -16.10
C TYR A 80 6.89 -1.24 -16.92
N ASN A 81 7.99 -1.98 -16.96
CA ASN A 81 8.05 -3.25 -17.67
C ASN A 81 7.63 -4.41 -16.76
N GLN A 82 7.52 -5.59 -17.35
CA GLN A 82 7.06 -6.76 -16.63
C GLN A 82 8.03 -7.21 -15.54
N GLU A 83 9.34 -7.04 -15.75
CA GLU A 83 10.33 -7.37 -14.72
C GLU A 83 10.12 -6.54 -13.46
N ILE A 84 9.91 -5.24 -13.63
CA ILE A 84 9.64 -4.33 -12.51
C ILE A 84 8.32 -4.71 -11.83
N ALA A 85 7.30 -5.05 -12.62
CA ALA A 85 6.01 -5.48 -12.08
C ALA A 85 6.14 -6.73 -11.20
N ILE A 86 6.94 -7.71 -11.63
CA ILE A 86 7.18 -8.93 -10.86
C ILE A 86 7.91 -8.62 -9.56
N GLU A 87 8.91 -7.76 -9.59
CA GLU A 87 9.64 -7.35 -8.38
C GLU A 87 8.72 -6.66 -7.38
N ILE A 88 7.90 -5.74 -7.85
CA ILE A 88 6.95 -5.03 -6.99
C ILE A 88 5.91 -5.99 -6.44
N ALA A 89 5.40 -6.91 -7.26
CA ALA A 89 4.45 -7.93 -6.80
C ALA A 89 5.04 -8.78 -5.68
N GLY A 90 6.32 -9.15 -5.78
CA GLY A 90 7.01 -9.88 -4.72
C GLY A 90 7.03 -9.08 -3.41
N ARG A 91 7.33 -7.78 -3.48
CA ARG A 91 7.32 -6.92 -2.30
C ARG A 91 5.91 -6.70 -1.75
N ILE A 92 4.91 -6.60 -2.61
CA ILE A 92 3.51 -6.49 -2.17
C ILE A 92 3.16 -7.67 -1.28
N ILE A 93 3.43 -8.87 -1.74
CA ILE A 93 3.06 -10.10 -1.02
C ILE A 93 3.87 -10.26 0.26
N SER A 94 5.18 -10.03 0.21
CA SER A 94 6.08 -10.33 1.33
C SER A 94 6.21 -9.19 2.34
N ILE A 95 5.96 -7.95 1.93
CA ILE A 95 6.19 -6.78 2.80
C ILE A 95 4.92 -5.96 2.99
N TYR A 96 4.32 -5.47 1.89
CA TYR A 96 3.27 -4.45 2.01
C TYR A 96 1.94 -5.01 2.48
N GLN A 97 1.57 -6.20 2.03
CA GLN A 97 0.33 -6.80 2.49
C GLN A 97 0.33 -7.08 4.00
N PRO A 98 1.41 -7.62 4.58
CA PRO A 98 1.51 -7.72 6.04
C PRO A 98 1.45 -6.36 6.74
N LEU A 99 2.04 -5.30 6.17
CA LEU A 99 1.94 -3.96 6.75
C LEU A 99 0.50 -3.46 6.75
N PHE A 100 -0.23 -3.65 5.66
CA PHE A 100 -1.64 -3.26 5.56
C PHE A 100 -2.50 -4.01 6.58
N ASP A 101 -2.28 -5.32 6.69
CA ASP A 101 -3.04 -6.16 7.63
C ASP A 101 -2.83 -5.70 9.06
N LYS A 102 -1.59 -5.42 9.44
CA LYS A 102 -1.27 -4.93 10.77
C LYS A 102 -1.90 -3.58 11.04
N PHE A 103 -1.86 -2.68 10.06
CA PHE A 103 -2.46 -1.35 10.19
C PHE A 103 -3.98 -1.46 10.37
N LEU A 104 -4.64 -2.29 9.59
CA LEU A 104 -6.08 -2.51 9.74
C LEU A 104 -6.44 -3.05 11.13
N GLN A 105 -5.61 -3.95 11.65
CA GLN A 105 -5.82 -4.48 13.00
C GLN A 105 -5.70 -3.37 14.05
N VAL A 106 -4.69 -2.52 13.95
CA VAL A 106 -4.50 -1.37 14.85
C VAL A 106 -5.71 -0.44 14.78
N MET A 107 -6.17 -0.12 13.58
CA MET A 107 -7.31 0.77 13.40
C MET A 107 -8.60 0.17 13.93
N SER A 108 -8.80 -1.13 13.76
CA SER A 108 -9.96 -1.84 14.30
C SER A 108 -9.99 -1.77 15.83
N GLU A 109 -8.84 -1.93 16.46
CA GLU A 109 -8.73 -1.82 17.92
C GLU A 109 -9.05 -0.40 18.40
N LYS A 110 -8.59 0.61 17.66
CA LYS A 110 -8.89 2.00 17.99
C LYS A 110 -10.38 2.32 17.83
N GLU A 111 -11.01 1.80 16.79
CA GLU A 111 -12.44 1.96 16.56
C GLU A 111 -13.25 1.37 17.72
N SER A 112 -12.87 0.22 18.22
CA SER A 112 -13.59 -0.43 19.32
C SER A 112 -13.50 0.32 20.64
N ARG A 113 -12.58 1.28 20.77
CA ARG A 113 -12.42 2.12 21.96
C ARG A 113 -13.15 3.45 21.86
N LEU A 114 -13.64 3.75 20.68
CA LEU A 114 -14.46 4.93 20.47
C LEU A 114 -15.89 4.66 20.89
#